data_a5925c551a1987c1b7177cca4151c757
#
_entry.id   a5925c551a1987c1b7177cca4151c757
#
_cell.length_a   1.000
_cell.length_b   1.000
_cell.length_c   1.000
_cell.angle_alpha   90.00
_cell.angle_beta   90.00
_cell.angle_gamma   90.00
#
_symmetry.space_group_name_H-M   'P 1'
#
loop_
_entity.id
_entity.type
_entity.pdbx_description
1 polymer ?
#
loop_
_entity_poly.entity_id
_entity_poly.type
_entity_poly.pdbx_seq_one_letter_code
_entity_poly.pdbx_strand_id
1 'polypeptide(L)'
;TVEEKNEIIKKAGLKSGKPIVLIFGGSQGAQKINEAIVEIIKQKENKDYQIMWATGPKQYDIVKEKLEENRISINNVENAKIVPYIYNMEEMINISDLIVARSGAMTITEISNLGKPSILIPLPNVSHNHQLYNAQVLEKIGAAKIILDNELKGENLQKTIMQILQGNTVKTMGKNALKAETKDAEDRIYNEIVQLVRKE
;
A
#
# COMPACT_ATOMS: atom_id res chain seq x y z
N THR A 1 3.31 -13.73 -16.34
CA THR A 1 2.85 -15.13 -16.14
C THR A 1 2.79 -15.48 -14.64
N VAL A 2 2.15 -16.61 -14.29
CA VAL A 2 2.11 -17.10 -12.90
C VAL A 2 3.52 -17.47 -12.41
N GLU A 3 4.35 -17.98 -13.30
CA GLU A 3 5.73 -18.36 -13.02
C GLU A 3 6.59 -17.13 -12.68
N GLU A 4 6.50 -16.07 -13.46
CA GLU A 4 7.19 -14.79 -13.20
C GLU A 4 6.75 -14.19 -11.84
N LYS A 5 5.45 -14.20 -11.54
CA LYS A 5 4.93 -13.75 -10.24
C LYS A 5 5.56 -14.55 -9.09
N ASN A 6 5.64 -15.89 -9.21
CA ASN A 6 6.22 -16.75 -8.18
C ASN A 6 7.73 -16.51 -8.00
N GLU A 7 8.46 -16.22 -9.09
CA GLU A 7 9.88 -15.86 -8.99
C GLU A 7 10.09 -14.54 -8.24
N ILE A 8 9.28 -13.51 -8.52
CA ILE A 8 9.34 -12.23 -7.81
C ILE A 8 9.02 -12.43 -6.33
N ILE A 9 7.97 -13.20 -6.00
CA ILE A 9 7.60 -13.54 -4.62
C ILE A 9 8.79 -14.19 -3.88
N LYS A 10 9.44 -15.16 -4.51
CA LYS A 10 10.60 -15.85 -3.94
C LYS A 10 11.80 -14.90 -3.75
N LYS A 11 12.11 -14.07 -4.74
CA LYS A 11 13.18 -13.06 -4.66
C LYS A 11 12.92 -12.05 -3.55
N ALA A 12 11.65 -11.69 -3.31
CA ALA A 12 11.24 -10.82 -2.22
C ALA A 12 11.33 -11.48 -0.83
N GLY A 13 11.65 -12.78 -0.76
CA GLY A 13 11.70 -13.54 0.48
C GLY A 13 10.33 -13.89 1.06
N LEU A 14 9.30 -13.93 0.21
CA LEU A 14 7.92 -14.26 0.53
C LEU A 14 7.57 -15.68 0.05
N LYS A 15 6.43 -16.21 0.49
CA LYS A 15 5.94 -17.55 0.15
C LYS A 15 4.79 -17.47 -0.85
N SER A 16 4.81 -18.29 -1.90
CA SER A 16 3.67 -18.43 -2.82
C SER A 16 2.46 -19.07 -2.12
N GLY A 17 1.25 -18.72 -2.61
CA GLY A 17 0.01 -19.32 -2.13
C GLY A 17 -0.58 -18.69 -0.86
N LYS A 18 0.04 -17.65 -0.32
CA LYS A 18 -0.48 -16.88 0.81
C LYS A 18 -0.66 -15.41 0.40
N PRO A 19 -1.79 -14.75 0.70
CA PRO A 19 -2.01 -13.36 0.34
C PRO A 19 -0.88 -12.44 0.80
N ILE A 20 -0.52 -11.47 -0.01
CA ILE A 20 0.55 -10.50 0.26
C ILE A 20 -0.07 -9.12 0.45
N VAL A 21 0.15 -8.54 1.63
CA VAL A 21 -0.20 -7.16 1.96
C VAL A 21 1.06 -6.31 1.87
N LEU A 22 1.08 -5.40 0.89
CA LEU A 22 2.15 -4.43 0.72
C LEU A 22 1.85 -3.18 1.55
N ILE A 23 2.80 -2.77 2.39
CA ILE A 23 2.62 -1.66 3.32
C ILE A 23 3.74 -0.64 3.15
N PHE A 24 3.40 0.63 2.92
CA PHE A 24 4.37 1.72 2.84
C PHE A 24 3.75 3.08 3.16
N GLY A 25 4.56 3.96 3.73
CA GLY A 25 4.15 5.30 4.15
C GLY A 25 4.66 6.44 3.26
N GLY A 26 5.15 6.11 2.04
CA GLY A 26 5.90 7.04 1.19
C GLY A 26 7.39 7.04 1.51
N SER A 27 8.19 7.87 0.81
CA SER A 27 9.66 7.87 0.86
C SER A 27 10.25 8.15 2.26
N GLN A 28 9.55 8.90 3.11
CA GLN A 28 10.00 9.20 4.47
C GLN A 28 9.48 8.20 5.52
N GLY A 29 8.57 7.30 5.13
CA GLY A 29 7.81 6.46 6.04
C GLY A 29 6.62 7.20 6.68
N ALA A 30 5.82 6.48 7.44
CA ALA A 30 4.65 7.01 8.15
C ALA A 30 4.57 6.40 9.55
N GLN A 31 4.93 7.19 10.56
CA GLN A 31 5.02 6.73 11.94
C GLN A 31 3.74 6.00 12.41
N LYS A 32 2.56 6.58 12.17
CA LYS A 32 1.28 5.99 12.57
C LYS A 32 1.00 4.63 11.91
N ILE A 33 1.31 4.51 10.62
CA ILE A 33 1.20 3.22 9.91
C ILE A 33 2.16 2.21 10.53
N ASN A 34 3.42 2.62 10.76
CA ASN A 34 4.43 1.76 11.35
C ASN A 34 4.01 1.29 12.76
N GLU A 35 3.46 2.16 13.59
CA GLU A 35 2.96 1.82 14.93
C GLU A 35 1.85 0.76 14.86
N ALA A 36 0.87 0.94 13.98
CA ALA A 36 -0.22 -0.02 13.81
C ALA A 36 0.28 -1.40 13.34
N ILE A 37 1.29 -1.43 12.45
CA ILE A 37 1.87 -2.71 12.00
C ILE A 37 2.68 -3.39 13.09
N VAL A 38 3.42 -2.63 13.89
CA VAL A 38 4.10 -3.18 15.09
C VAL A 38 3.10 -3.84 16.02
N GLU A 39 1.92 -3.24 16.26
CA GLU A 39 0.86 -3.83 17.08
C GLU A 39 0.37 -5.18 16.50
N ILE A 40 0.09 -5.24 15.18
CA ILE A 40 -0.33 -6.47 14.51
C ILE A 40 0.73 -7.58 14.65
N ILE A 41 2.01 -7.26 14.46
CA ILE A 41 3.11 -8.21 14.59
C ILE A 41 3.24 -8.71 16.03
N LYS A 42 3.16 -7.83 17.02
CA LYS A 42 3.24 -8.19 18.46
C LYS A 42 2.13 -9.15 18.86
N GLN A 43 0.95 -8.99 18.31
CA GLN A 43 -0.21 -9.84 18.58
C GLN A 43 -0.24 -11.10 17.72
N LYS A 44 0.72 -11.26 16.77
CA LYS A 44 0.81 -12.37 15.82
C LYS A 44 -0.48 -12.57 15.00
N GLU A 45 -1.09 -11.46 14.59
CA GLU A 45 -2.37 -11.47 13.89
C GLU A 45 -2.22 -11.68 12.37
N ASN A 46 -1.00 -11.59 11.81
CA ASN A 46 -0.71 -11.83 10.40
C ASN A 46 -0.54 -13.32 10.04
N LYS A 47 -1.34 -14.20 10.62
CA LYS A 47 -1.23 -15.65 10.38
C LYS A 47 -1.71 -16.06 9.00
N ASP A 48 -2.74 -15.40 8.49
CA ASP A 48 -3.43 -15.79 7.26
C ASP A 48 -2.92 -15.03 6.00
N TYR A 49 -2.00 -14.09 6.17
CA TYR A 49 -1.39 -13.32 5.09
C TYR A 49 0.08 -13.02 5.39
N GLN A 50 0.78 -12.52 4.40
CA GLN A 50 2.16 -12.06 4.52
C GLN A 50 2.23 -10.56 4.37
N ILE A 51 3.19 -9.96 5.05
CA ILE A 51 3.45 -8.53 5.01
C ILE A 51 4.76 -8.26 4.25
N MET A 52 4.72 -7.45 3.20
CA MET A 52 5.88 -6.77 2.65
C MET A 52 5.83 -5.31 3.10
N TRP A 53 6.77 -4.90 3.95
CA TRP A 53 6.68 -3.62 4.64
C TRP A 53 7.91 -2.75 4.45
N ALA A 54 7.72 -1.56 3.83
CA ALA A 54 8.71 -0.49 3.78
C ALA A 54 8.42 0.54 4.88
N THR A 55 9.24 0.55 5.91
CA THR A 55 9.06 1.43 7.07
C THR A 55 9.38 2.90 6.78
N GLY A 56 10.16 3.15 5.74
CA GLY A 56 10.89 4.39 5.50
C GLY A 56 12.27 4.39 6.17
N PRO A 57 13.32 4.88 5.48
CA PRO A 57 14.70 4.82 5.99
C PRO A 57 14.87 5.45 7.37
N LYS A 58 14.21 6.59 7.62
CA LYS A 58 14.28 7.29 8.91
C LYS A 58 13.53 6.60 10.06
N GLN A 59 12.62 5.70 9.73
CA GLN A 59 11.78 5.01 10.71
C GLN A 59 12.24 3.56 10.97
N TYR A 60 13.15 3.03 10.16
CA TYR A 60 13.54 1.63 10.23
C TYR A 60 14.14 1.25 11.58
N ASP A 61 15.07 2.04 12.09
CA ASP A 61 15.72 1.77 13.38
C ASP A 61 14.74 1.91 14.56
N ILE A 62 13.82 2.89 14.49
CA ILE A 62 12.76 3.07 15.50
C ILE A 62 11.82 1.85 15.51
N VAL A 63 11.44 1.33 14.35
CA VAL A 63 10.62 0.11 14.25
C VAL A 63 11.38 -1.09 14.79
N LYS A 64 12.66 -1.22 14.46
CA LYS A 64 13.53 -2.27 14.96
C LYS A 64 13.58 -2.27 16.49
N GLU A 65 13.85 -1.14 17.12
CA GLU A 65 13.88 -0.99 18.58
C GLU A 65 12.53 -1.39 19.19
N LYS A 66 11.39 -0.89 18.65
CA LYS A 66 10.06 -1.24 19.15
C LYS A 66 9.73 -2.75 19.05
N LEU A 67 10.24 -3.45 18.06
CA LEU A 67 10.09 -4.91 17.95
C LEU A 67 11.01 -5.62 18.94
N GLU A 68 12.27 -5.20 19.08
CA GLU A 68 13.25 -5.78 20.00
C GLU A 68 12.85 -5.65 21.47
N GLU A 69 12.24 -4.53 21.88
CA GLU A 69 11.62 -4.36 23.21
C GLU A 69 10.60 -5.45 23.54
N ASN A 70 9.98 -6.01 22.51
CA ASN A 70 9.03 -7.13 22.62
C ASN A 70 9.67 -8.50 22.31
N ARG A 71 11.00 -8.59 22.28
CA ARG A 71 11.77 -9.80 21.97
C ARG A 71 11.51 -10.36 20.56
N ILE A 72 11.17 -9.48 19.63
CA ILE A 72 10.92 -9.83 18.22
C ILE A 72 12.09 -9.28 17.38
N SER A 73 12.86 -10.16 16.76
CA SER A 73 13.91 -9.74 15.83
C SER A 73 13.29 -9.30 14.50
N ILE A 74 13.62 -8.09 14.04
CA ILE A 74 13.11 -7.53 12.77
C ILE A 74 13.43 -8.44 11.56
N ASN A 75 14.53 -9.17 11.61
CA ASN A 75 14.97 -10.05 10.54
C ASN A 75 14.28 -11.42 10.55
N ASN A 76 13.53 -11.74 11.60
CA ASN A 76 12.90 -13.05 11.79
C ASN A 76 11.44 -12.93 12.24
N VAL A 77 10.72 -11.96 11.68
CA VAL A 77 9.27 -11.83 11.91
C VAL A 77 8.54 -12.84 11.05
N GLU A 78 7.71 -13.66 11.68
CA GLU A 78 6.92 -14.65 10.96
C GLU A 78 5.94 -13.98 9.98
N ASN A 79 5.89 -14.49 8.74
CA ASN A 79 5.04 -13.96 7.67
C ASN A 79 5.22 -12.46 7.39
N ALA A 80 6.40 -11.89 7.65
CA ALA A 80 6.69 -10.51 7.30
C ALA A 80 8.10 -10.34 6.77
N LYS A 81 8.24 -9.53 5.72
CA LYS A 81 9.50 -9.01 5.22
C LYS A 81 9.51 -7.51 5.47
N ILE A 82 10.44 -7.05 6.30
CA ILE A 82 10.55 -5.66 6.72
C ILE A 82 11.82 -5.07 6.14
N VAL A 83 11.69 -3.95 5.44
CA VAL A 83 12.82 -3.27 4.78
C VAL A 83 12.71 -1.75 5.01
N PRO A 84 13.83 -1.02 5.02
CA PRO A 84 13.78 0.43 5.11
C PRO A 84 13.15 1.07 3.86
N TYR A 85 13.38 0.49 2.67
CA TYR A 85 12.91 1.02 1.40
C TYR A 85 12.73 -0.09 0.37
N ILE A 86 11.78 0.09 -0.56
CA ILE A 86 11.54 -0.81 -1.69
C ILE A 86 11.96 -0.07 -2.98
N TYR A 87 12.98 -0.56 -3.67
CA TYR A 87 13.50 0.03 -4.91
C TYR A 87 12.68 -0.39 -6.14
N ASN A 88 12.15 -1.60 -6.14
CA ASN A 88 11.33 -2.17 -7.21
C ASN A 88 9.85 -2.15 -6.85
N MET A 89 9.32 -0.96 -6.56
CA MET A 89 7.95 -0.77 -6.05
C MET A 89 6.90 -1.36 -7.00
N GLU A 90 7.05 -1.17 -8.30
CA GLU A 90 6.13 -1.70 -9.31
C GLU A 90 5.99 -3.23 -9.22
N GLU A 91 7.11 -3.95 -9.11
CA GLU A 91 7.07 -5.40 -8.93
C GLU A 91 6.35 -5.79 -7.64
N MET A 92 6.60 -5.08 -6.55
CA MET A 92 5.96 -5.34 -5.26
C MET A 92 4.47 -5.04 -5.29
N ILE A 93 4.05 -3.97 -5.94
CA ILE A 93 2.63 -3.68 -6.20
C ILE A 93 2.02 -4.82 -7.02
N ASN A 94 2.70 -5.25 -8.09
CA ASN A 94 2.20 -6.31 -8.99
C ASN A 94 1.96 -7.65 -8.28
N ILE A 95 2.84 -8.05 -7.37
CA ILE A 95 2.67 -9.33 -6.64
C ILE A 95 1.70 -9.23 -5.47
N SER A 96 1.41 -8.02 -4.96
CA SER A 96 0.55 -7.83 -3.79
C SER A 96 -0.94 -8.07 -4.11
N ASP A 97 -1.67 -8.51 -3.10
CA ASP A 97 -3.12 -8.71 -3.15
C ASP A 97 -3.89 -7.54 -2.51
N LEU A 98 -3.23 -6.79 -1.62
CA LEU A 98 -3.78 -5.61 -0.95
C LEU A 98 -2.66 -4.61 -0.66
N ILE A 99 -2.96 -3.32 -0.79
CA ILE A 99 -2.02 -2.24 -0.46
C ILE A 99 -2.52 -1.45 0.74
N VAL A 100 -1.62 -1.14 1.68
CA VAL A 100 -1.86 -0.22 2.80
C VAL A 100 -0.88 0.94 2.65
N ALA A 101 -1.38 2.15 2.39
CA ALA A 101 -0.50 3.29 2.09
C ALA A 101 -1.13 4.65 2.41
N ARG A 102 -0.31 5.70 2.36
CA ARG A 102 -0.77 7.08 2.22
C ARG A 102 -1.40 7.30 0.84
N SER A 103 -2.30 8.27 0.72
CA SER A 103 -3.05 8.56 -0.50
C SER A 103 -2.47 9.74 -1.30
N GLY A 104 -1.14 9.78 -1.45
CA GLY A 104 -0.48 10.72 -2.36
C GLY A 104 -0.85 10.44 -3.82
N ALA A 105 -0.76 11.46 -4.69
CA ALA A 105 -1.18 11.36 -6.08
C ALA A 105 -0.49 10.20 -6.84
N MET A 106 0.83 10.06 -6.72
CA MET A 106 1.57 8.97 -7.35
C MET A 106 1.07 7.59 -6.89
N THR A 107 0.88 7.41 -5.58
CA THR A 107 0.35 6.15 -5.02
C THR A 107 -1.04 5.82 -5.57
N ILE A 108 -1.93 6.82 -5.66
CA ILE A 108 -3.27 6.63 -6.23
C ILE A 108 -3.18 6.19 -7.70
N THR A 109 -2.33 6.83 -8.49
CA THR A 109 -2.11 6.48 -9.89
C THR A 109 -1.59 5.05 -10.05
N GLU A 110 -0.57 4.66 -9.28
CA GLU A 110 0.00 3.31 -9.31
C GLU A 110 -1.03 2.24 -8.92
N ILE A 111 -1.79 2.48 -7.85
CA ILE A 111 -2.86 1.59 -7.38
C ILE A 111 -3.94 1.42 -8.45
N SER A 112 -4.37 2.53 -9.06
CA SER A 112 -5.43 2.52 -10.07
C SER A 112 -5.00 1.81 -11.34
N ASN A 113 -3.82 2.15 -11.87
CA ASN A 113 -3.30 1.57 -13.11
C ASN A 113 -3.07 0.05 -13.00
N LEU A 114 -2.69 -0.43 -11.82
CA LEU A 114 -2.44 -1.84 -11.57
C LEU A 114 -3.64 -2.60 -10.97
N GLY A 115 -4.78 -1.92 -10.85
CA GLY A 115 -6.03 -2.53 -10.38
C GLY A 115 -5.92 -3.13 -8.98
N LYS A 116 -5.27 -2.42 -8.05
CA LYS A 116 -5.02 -2.96 -6.70
C LYS A 116 -6.04 -2.47 -5.68
N PRO A 117 -6.65 -3.38 -4.90
CA PRO A 117 -7.43 -2.99 -3.74
C PRO A 117 -6.54 -2.32 -2.70
N SER A 118 -7.07 -1.34 -1.97
CA SER A 118 -6.26 -0.60 -1.02
C SER A 118 -6.99 -0.22 0.26
N ILE A 119 -6.21 -0.07 1.34
CA ILE A 119 -6.56 0.65 2.54
C ILE A 119 -5.73 1.93 2.55
N LEU A 120 -6.39 3.06 2.46
CA LEU A 120 -5.76 4.36 2.35
C LEU A 120 -5.81 5.09 3.69
N ILE A 121 -4.66 5.57 4.14
CA ILE A 121 -4.52 6.34 5.37
C ILE A 121 -4.05 7.74 4.98
N PRO A 122 -4.98 8.68 4.72
CA PRO A 122 -4.63 10.03 4.32
C PRO A 122 -3.76 10.73 5.36
N LEU A 123 -2.70 11.41 4.93
CA LEU A 123 -1.89 12.23 5.82
C LEU A 123 -2.70 13.46 6.24
N PRO A 124 -2.91 13.70 7.54
CA PRO A 124 -3.62 14.88 8.02
C PRO A 124 -2.79 16.15 7.84
N ASN A 125 -3.46 17.30 7.89
CA ASN A 125 -2.83 18.62 7.90
C ASN A 125 -1.94 18.93 6.68
N VAL A 126 -2.21 18.29 5.55
CA VAL A 126 -1.60 18.67 4.26
C VAL A 126 -2.45 19.73 3.58
N SER A 127 -1.81 20.56 2.72
CA SER A 127 -2.46 21.63 2.00
C SER A 127 -3.76 21.14 1.34
N HIS A 128 -4.88 21.84 1.61
CA HIS A 128 -6.21 21.55 1.05
C HIS A 128 -6.72 20.10 1.27
N ASN A 129 -6.20 19.37 2.24
CA ASN A 129 -6.59 17.97 2.51
C ASN A 129 -6.54 17.06 1.27
N HIS A 130 -5.66 17.34 0.31
CA HIS A 130 -5.63 16.66 -0.98
C HIS A 130 -5.53 15.14 -0.85
N GLN A 131 -4.83 14.59 0.17
CA GLN A 131 -4.77 13.15 0.36
C GLN A 131 -6.12 12.54 0.73
N LEU A 132 -6.92 13.21 1.55
CA LEU A 132 -8.26 12.73 1.88
C LEU A 132 -9.15 12.72 0.63
N TYR A 133 -9.13 13.77 -0.18
CA TYR A 133 -9.89 13.81 -1.44
C TYR A 133 -9.45 12.70 -2.40
N ASN A 134 -8.16 12.47 -2.56
CA ASN A 134 -7.64 11.39 -3.38
C ASN A 134 -8.17 10.02 -2.90
N ALA A 135 -8.13 9.76 -1.59
CA ALA A 135 -8.64 8.51 -1.03
C ALA A 135 -10.14 8.34 -1.25
N GLN A 136 -10.92 9.41 -1.07
CA GLN A 136 -12.39 9.40 -1.26
C GLN A 136 -12.79 9.06 -2.70
N VAL A 137 -12.00 9.45 -3.71
CA VAL A 137 -12.25 9.08 -5.11
C VAL A 137 -12.26 7.55 -5.26
N LEU A 138 -11.25 6.86 -4.73
CA LEU A 138 -11.18 5.40 -4.80
C LEU A 138 -12.19 4.70 -3.89
N GLU A 139 -12.48 5.26 -2.72
CA GLU A 139 -13.50 4.71 -1.82
C GLU A 139 -14.89 4.78 -2.44
N LYS A 140 -15.26 5.91 -3.06
CA LYS A 140 -16.56 6.12 -3.71
C LYS A 140 -16.86 5.09 -4.81
N ILE A 141 -15.84 4.66 -5.55
CA ILE A 141 -15.98 3.61 -6.57
C ILE A 141 -15.81 2.20 -6.00
N GLY A 142 -15.60 2.06 -4.69
CA GLY A 142 -15.41 0.77 -4.02
C GLY A 142 -14.07 0.10 -4.34
N ALA A 143 -13.02 0.87 -4.63
CA ALA A 143 -11.66 0.40 -4.89
C ALA A 143 -10.78 0.47 -3.63
N ALA A 144 -11.14 1.29 -2.66
CA ALA A 144 -10.41 1.47 -1.42
C ALA A 144 -11.31 1.47 -0.18
N LYS A 145 -10.69 1.29 0.98
CA LYS A 145 -11.22 1.65 2.30
C LYS A 145 -10.36 2.74 2.90
N ILE A 146 -10.97 3.70 3.60
CA ILE A 146 -10.25 4.76 4.29
C ILE A 146 -10.22 4.45 5.79
N ILE A 147 -9.04 4.62 6.39
CA ILE A 147 -8.87 4.73 7.85
C ILE A 147 -8.20 6.08 8.10
N LEU A 148 -8.83 6.94 8.89
CA LEU A 148 -8.25 8.23 9.22
C LEU A 148 -7.02 8.06 10.13
N ASP A 149 -6.01 8.90 9.95
CA ASP A 149 -4.73 8.78 10.68
C ASP A 149 -4.90 8.80 12.21
N ASN A 150 -5.84 9.61 12.71
CA ASN A 150 -6.15 9.70 14.14
C ASN A 150 -6.96 8.50 14.68
N GLU A 151 -7.57 7.73 13.81
CA GLU A 151 -8.34 6.53 14.16
C GLU A 151 -7.53 5.25 13.99
N LEU A 152 -6.37 5.34 13.33
CA LEU A 152 -5.54 4.18 12.99
C LEU A 152 -4.97 3.50 14.24
N LYS A 153 -5.28 2.21 14.37
CA LYS A 153 -4.76 1.27 15.37
C LYS A 153 -4.51 -0.08 14.72
N GLY A 154 -3.66 -0.92 15.31
CA GLY A 154 -3.43 -2.28 14.80
C GLY A 154 -4.73 -3.08 14.67
N GLU A 155 -5.61 -3.02 15.67
CA GLU A 155 -6.87 -3.75 15.70
C GLU A 155 -7.80 -3.41 14.52
N ASN A 156 -8.09 -2.12 14.26
CA ASN A 156 -9.00 -1.75 13.18
C ASN A 156 -8.37 -1.95 11.80
N LEU A 157 -7.06 -1.77 11.67
CA LEU A 157 -6.33 -2.07 10.44
C LEU A 157 -6.36 -3.57 10.14
N GLN A 158 -6.06 -4.42 11.12
CA GLN A 158 -6.13 -5.88 11.01
C GLN A 158 -7.52 -6.34 10.61
N LYS A 159 -8.56 -5.84 11.28
CA LYS A 159 -9.96 -6.16 10.95
C LYS A 159 -10.29 -5.81 9.49
N THR A 160 -9.86 -4.64 9.03
CA THR A 160 -10.10 -4.18 7.66
C THR A 160 -9.32 -5.03 6.63
N ILE A 161 -8.05 -5.37 6.92
CA ILE A 161 -7.25 -6.28 6.09
C ILE A 161 -7.99 -7.62 5.93
N MET A 162 -8.42 -8.25 7.03
CA MET A 162 -9.10 -9.54 6.99
C MET A 162 -10.43 -9.47 6.23
N GLN A 163 -11.21 -8.41 6.40
CA GLN A 163 -12.46 -8.22 5.64
C GLN A 163 -12.23 -8.15 4.14
N ILE A 164 -11.16 -7.47 3.71
CA ILE A 164 -10.85 -7.34 2.28
C ILE A 164 -10.31 -8.65 1.71
N LEU A 165 -9.44 -9.34 2.44
CA LEU A 165 -8.83 -10.60 1.97
C LEU A 165 -9.83 -11.76 1.90
N GLN A 166 -11.01 -11.66 2.51
CA GLN A 166 -12.04 -12.70 2.47
C GLN A 166 -12.88 -12.66 1.18
N GLY A 167 -13.19 -13.84 0.67
CA GLY A 167 -14.11 -14.02 -0.45
C GLY A 167 -13.64 -13.37 -1.76
N ASN A 168 -14.58 -12.71 -2.45
CA ASN A 168 -14.33 -12.05 -3.74
C ASN A 168 -13.97 -10.55 -3.63
N THR A 169 -13.81 -10.03 -2.42
CA THR A 169 -13.62 -8.58 -2.18
C THR A 169 -12.39 -8.04 -2.88
N VAL A 170 -11.26 -8.74 -2.80
CA VAL A 170 -10.01 -8.37 -3.50
C VAL A 170 -10.26 -8.19 -5.00
N LYS A 171 -10.91 -9.16 -5.65
CA LYS A 171 -11.20 -9.09 -7.10
C LYS A 171 -12.15 -7.95 -7.45
N THR A 172 -13.17 -7.73 -6.64
CA THR A 172 -14.16 -6.66 -6.87
C THR A 172 -13.52 -5.29 -6.72
N MET A 173 -12.78 -5.07 -5.64
CA MET A 173 -12.06 -3.82 -5.40
C MET A 173 -11.00 -3.55 -6.47
N GLY A 174 -10.24 -4.57 -6.88
CA GLY A 174 -9.25 -4.46 -7.96
C GLY A 174 -9.87 -4.06 -9.30
N LYS A 175 -10.99 -4.68 -9.70
CA LYS A 175 -11.75 -4.27 -10.89
C LYS A 175 -12.26 -2.82 -10.79
N ASN A 176 -12.65 -2.39 -9.62
CA ASN A 176 -13.10 -1.02 -9.40
C ASN A 176 -11.93 -0.03 -9.48
N ALA A 177 -10.73 -0.39 -8.99
CA ALA A 177 -9.54 0.45 -9.08
C ALA A 177 -9.18 0.77 -10.54
N LEU A 178 -9.26 -0.19 -11.45
CA LEU A 178 -9.04 0.02 -12.88
C LEU A 178 -10.02 1.04 -13.52
N LYS A 179 -11.18 1.31 -12.90
CA LYS A 179 -12.11 2.35 -13.41
C LYS A 179 -11.59 3.77 -13.14
N ALA A 180 -10.68 3.94 -12.20
CA ALA A 180 -10.03 5.21 -11.90
C ALA A 180 -8.73 5.42 -12.69
N GLU A 181 -8.34 4.44 -13.53
CA GLU A 181 -7.18 4.56 -14.42
C GLU A 181 -7.35 5.76 -15.33
N THR A 182 -6.37 6.63 -15.34
CA THR A 182 -6.34 7.76 -16.28
C THR A 182 -5.63 7.28 -17.56
N LYS A 183 -6.40 6.64 -18.45
CA LYS A 183 -5.93 6.35 -19.80
C LYS A 183 -5.74 7.69 -20.50
N ASP A 184 -4.69 7.80 -21.30
CA ASP A 184 -4.41 8.94 -22.18
C ASP A 184 -3.93 10.23 -21.48
N ALA A 185 -3.39 10.18 -20.24
CA ALA A 185 -2.86 11.37 -19.58
C ALA A 185 -1.69 11.98 -20.38
N GLU A 186 -0.81 11.16 -20.92
CA GLU A 186 0.31 11.56 -21.76
C GLU A 186 -0.18 12.20 -23.07
N ASP A 187 -1.13 11.57 -23.75
CA ASP A 187 -1.72 12.08 -24.99
C ASP A 187 -2.44 13.42 -24.77
N ARG A 188 -3.14 13.57 -23.65
CA ARG A 188 -3.81 14.82 -23.31
C ARG A 188 -2.79 15.94 -23.09
N ILE A 189 -1.74 15.69 -22.32
CA ILE A 189 -0.65 16.67 -22.08
C ILE A 189 0.02 17.00 -23.43
N TYR A 190 0.36 16.02 -24.22
CA TYR A 190 0.96 16.22 -25.54
C TYR A 190 0.07 17.09 -26.44
N ASN A 191 -1.22 16.79 -26.53
CA ASN A 191 -2.16 17.55 -27.35
C ASN A 191 -2.31 19.00 -26.88
N GLU A 192 -2.34 19.23 -25.56
CA GLU A 192 -2.36 20.60 -25.00
C GLU A 192 -1.08 21.38 -25.35
N ILE A 193 0.09 20.76 -25.22
CA ILE A 193 1.36 21.39 -25.61
C ILE A 193 1.36 21.73 -27.10
N VAL A 194 0.95 20.80 -27.97
CA VAL A 194 0.88 21.03 -29.43
C VAL A 194 -0.09 22.18 -29.77
N GLN A 195 -1.22 22.27 -29.07
CA GLN A 195 -2.17 23.37 -29.28
C GLN A 195 -1.60 24.74 -28.86
N LEU A 196 -0.83 24.77 -27.76
CA LEU A 196 -0.19 26.00 -27.32
C LEU A 196 0.89 26.50 -28.32
N VAL A 197 1.74 25.57 -28.81
CA VAL A 197 2.81 25.90 -29.79
C VAL A 197 2.25 26.30 -31.14
N ARG A 198 1.08 25.80 -31.56
CA ARG A 198 0.45 26.16 -32.85
C ARG A 198 -0.32 27.50 -32.81
N LYS A 199 -0.50 28.09 -31.64
CA LYS A 199 -1.16 29.42 -31.49
C LYS A 199 -0.20 30.58 -31.54
N GLU A 200 1.11 30.35 -31.63
CA GLU A 200 2.16 31.29 -31.98
C GLU A 200 2.45 31.26 -33.50
#